data_e8804f5a025266b07aacb467038f6908
#
_entry.id   e8804f5a025266b07aacb467038f6908
#
_cell.length_a   1.000
_cell.length_b   1.000
_cell.length_c   1.000
_cell.angle_alpha   90.00
_cell.angle_beta   90.00
_cell.angle_gamma   90.00
#
_symmetry.space_group_name_H-M   'P 1'
#
loop_
_entity.id
_entity.type
_entity.pdbx_description
1 polymer ?
#
loop_
_entity_poly.entity_id
_entity_poly.type
_entity_poly.pdbx_seq_one_letter_code
_entity_poly.pdbx_strand_id
1 'polypeptide(L)'
;MYLRFYFLLTFLISLSCINAQDLNTSPFSRYGLGELNSVLSTHFLGMSNASCSFSDPQNINLANPASYSGFFRYNPIFDVSVSGKSALYKSNYLNEENTSSASNVGLNNMLIGLPIQKNWGLVLGILPYSSMGYNASANTTVDSNSVSYRYSGDGSINRLVIGNGFNLINKGDSMRIALGFNASYLFGTLNQLNSVEFNDNSFYNSRIQNQASISSWLFDGGIQYFQQFRNAFNSNRWFLRMGATYSLQSNAKTINDYFAYSYTYNFNIQEIPKDTLSFQEDIEGSVSIPEKMTFSVSVGRNVQDKNVWDLAIQYVSSDWTSFNDNQLFLNQANLSLGAFEQWSAGYRITPSLDWANTNKSIFAKSNYSFGFKRATSEVIVQDKALINYGINFGISIPMLSSRSLSRLNLGCEVGRLGGLIENNIEENYLRFSLGFSMAPDTRYDRWFRKRKYD
;
A
#
# COMPACT_ATOMS: atom_id res chain seq x y z
N MET A 1 34.42 -8.88 14.46
CA MET A 1 34.02 -9.03 13.07
C MET A 1 33.19 -10.31 12.86
N TYR A 2 33.63 -11.47 13.36
CA TYR A 2 32.96 -12.77 13.21
C TYR A 2 31.55 -12.84 13.84
N LEU A 3 31.32 -12.24 15.01
CA LEU A 3 30.02 -12.25 15.68
C LEU A 3 28.92 -11.54 14.88
N ARG A 4 29.26 -10.45 14.15
CA ARG A 4 28.34 -9.73 13.24
C ARG A 4 28.05 -10.55 12.00
N PHE A 5 29.00 -11.33 11.52
CA PHE A 5 28.83 -12.22 10.38
C PHE A 5 27.92 -13.40 10.72
N TYR A 6 28.09 -14.02 11.91
CA TYR A 6 27.21 -15.09 12.39
C TYR A 6 25.76 -14.59 12.60
N PHE A 7 25.59 -13.38 13.14
CA PHE A 7 24.26 -12.78 13.32
C PHE A 7 23.57 -12.52 11.97
N LEU A 8 24.32 -12.08 10.97
CA LEU A 8 23.81 -11.86 9.61
C LEU A 8 23.50 -13.17 8.90
N LEU A 9 24.31 -14.21 9.11
CA LEU A 9 24.11 -15.55 8.55
C LEU A 9 22.89 -16.24 9.18
N THR A 10 22.72 -16.17 10.51
CA THR A 10 21.53 -16.72 11.19
C THR A 10 20.26 -15.97 10.80
N PHE A 11 20.33 -14.67 10.59
CA PHE A 11 19.21 -13.87 10.09
C PHE A 11 18.84 -14.27 8.64
N LEU A 12 19.82 -14.49 7.77
CA LEU A 12 19.61 -14.98 6.39
C LEU A 12 19.02 -16.39 6.36
N ILE A 13 19.46 -17.30 7.24
CA ILE A 13 18.93 -18.66 7.34
C ILE A 13 17.50 -18.66 7.90
N SER A 14 17.15 -17.74 8.80
CA SER A 14 15.77 -17.61 9.29
C SER A 14 14.80 -17.10 8.21
N LEU A 15 15.28 -16.37 7.21
CA LEU A 15 14.48 -15.92 6.06
C LEU A 15 14.17 -17.08 5.07
N SER A 16 15.00 -18.11 5.00
CA SER A 16 14.77 -19.27 4.11
C SER A 16 13.70 -20.24 4.61
N CYS A 17 13.22 -20.10 5.86
CA CYS A 17 12.10 -20.87 6.40
C CYS A 17 10.73 -20.22 6.17
N ILE A 18 10.67 -19.09 5.45
CA ILE A 18 9.41 -18.49 5.03
C ILE A 18 8.92 -19.33 3.83
N ASN A 19 8.06 -20.30 4.11
CA ASN A 19 7.25 -20.90 3.07
C ASN A 19 6.55 -19.74 2.35
N ALA A 20 6.49 -19.80 1.01
CA ALA A 20 5.67 -18.88 0.23
C ALA A 20 4.23 -19.05 0.77
N GLN A 21 3.85 -18.15 1.69
CA GLN A 21 2.53 -18.18 2.29
C GLN A 21 1.57 -17.77 1.19
N ASP A 22 0.50 -18.55 1.04
CA ASP A 22 -0.63 -18.17 0.23
C ASP A 22 -0.97 -16.73 0.57
N LEU A 23 -1.14 -15.89 -0.46
CA LEU A 23 -1.52 -14.47 -0.35
C LEU A 23 -2.94 -14.34 0.22
N ASN A 24 -3.17 -14.89 1.41
CA ASN A 24 -4.47 -14.81 2.07
C ASN A 24 -4.56 -13.46 2.77
N THR A 25 -5.16 -12.48 2.10
CA THR A 25 -5.17 -11.10 2.57
C THR A 25 -6.48 -10.75 3.28
N SER A 26 -7.62 -11.00 2.63
CA SER A 26 -8.94 -10.65 3.17
C SER A 26 -10.05 -11.25 2.32
N PRO A 27 -11.16 -11.71 2.91
CA PRO A 27 -12.37 -12.09 2.16
C PRO A 27 -12.90 -10.96 1.28
N PHE A 28 -12.68 -9.71 1.67
CA PHE A 28 -13.08 -8.54 0.91
C PHE A 28 -12.23 -8.32 -0.33
N SER A 29 -11.06 -8.97 -0.45
CA SER A 29 -10.24 -8.92 -1.67
C SER A 29 -10.85 -9.64 -2.87
N ARG A 30 -12.00 -10.30 -2.69
CA ARG A 30 -12.80 -10.88 -3.76
C ARG A 30 -13.41 -9.82 -4.68
N TYR A 31 -13.63 -8.61 -4.16
CA TYR A 31 -14.32 -7.53 -4.86
C TYR A 31 -13.36 -6.70 -5.72
N GLY A 32 -13.80 -6.31 -6.90
CA GLY A 32 -13.08 -5.43 -7.81
C GLY A 32 -11.67 -5.94 -8.15
N LEU A 33 -10.69 -5.07 -8.03
CA LEU A 33 -9.27 -5.37 -8.30
C LEU A 33 -8.54 -6.01 -7.10
N GLY A 34 -9.26 -6.44 -6.07
CA GLY A 34 -8.68 -6.91 -4.81
C GLY A 34 -8.49 -5.79 -3.78
N GLU A 35 -7.80 -6.09 -2.66
CA GLU A 35 -7.48 -5.10 -1.64
C GLU A 35 -6.45 -4.09 -2.16
N LEU A 36 -6.84 -2.82 -2.26
CA LEU A 36 -5.95 -1.75 -2.71
C LEU A 36 -4.86 -1.46 -1.67
N ASN A 37 -3.61 -1.32 -2.14
CA ASN A 37 -2.50 -1.00 -1.24
C ASN A 37 -2.62 0.42 -0.69
N SER A 38 -2.84 0.55 0.60
CA SER A 38 -2.95 1.83 1.31
C SER A 38 -1.61 2.37 1.83
N VAL A 39 -0.54 1.55 1.85
CA VAL A 39 0.77 1.95 2.39
C VAL A 39 1.69 2.42 1.27
N LEU A 40 1.69 3.71 0.99
CA LEU A 40 2.56 4.31 -0.03
C LEU A 40 4.00 4.53 0.47
N SER A 41 4.18 4.77 1.77
CA SER A 41 5.48 4.96 2.41
C SER A 41 5.42 4.62 3.89
N THR A 42 6.32 3.76 4.36
CA THR A 42 6.42 3.37 5.78
C THR A 42 6.68 4.57 6.69
N HIS A 43 7.43 5.58 6.21
CA HIS A 43 7.72 6.80 6.98
C HIS A 43 6.45 7.57 7.38
N PHE A 44 5.42 7.58 6.53
CA PHE A 44 4.18 8.30 6.76
C PHE A 44 3.04 7.42 7.31
N LEU A 45 3.25 6.11 7.42
CA LEU A 45 2.23 5.19 7.94
C LEU A 45 1.76 5.61 9.34
N GLY A 46 2.69 6.01 10.22
CA GLY A 46 2.35 6.47 11.56
C GLY A 46 1.50 7.75 11.62
N MET A 47 1.42 8.51 10.51
CA MET A 47 0.50 9.66 10.35
C MET A 47 -0.79 9.27 9.62
N SER A 48 -1.15 7.99 9.57
CA SER A 48 -2.27 7.48 8.77
C SER A 48 -2.20 7.88 7.28
N ASN A 49 -0.97 7.98 6.73
CA ASN A 49 -0.67 8.46 5.38
C ASN A 49 -1.17 9.90 5.07
N ALA A 50 -1.41 10.73 6.09
CA ALA A 50 -1.72 12.17 5.90
C ALA A 50 -0.47 12.93 5.43
N SER A 51 -0.01 12.67 4.21
CA SER A 51 1.31 13.08 3.72
C SER A 51 1.29 13.91 2.44
N CYS A 52 0.16 14.11 1.78
CA CYS A 52 0.08 14.80 0.48
C CYS A 52 0.65 16.24 0.52
N SER A 53 0.62 16.92 1.68
CA SER A 53 1.20 18.25 1.86
C SER A 53 2.69 18.25 2.23
N PHE A 54 3.29 17.08 2.53
CA PHE A 54 4.68 16.99 2.97
C PHE A 54 5.66 16.80 1.83
N SER A 55 6.78 17.50 1.90
CA SER A 55 7.97 17.26 1.12
C SER A 55 9.12 16.95 2.09
N ASP A 56 9.59 15.72 2.10
CA ASP A 56 10.68 15.26 2.96
C ASP A 56 11.93 15.05 2.09
N PRO A 57 13.06 15.70 2.39
CA PRO A 57 14.27 15.58 1.58
C PRO A 57 15.01 14.25 1.74
N GLN A 58 14.61 13.40 2.69
CA GLN A 58 15.26 12.12 3.03
C GLN A 58 14.39 10.90 2.77
N ASN A 59 13.09 11.10 2.48
CA ASN A 59 12.15 10.02 2.22
C ASN A 59 11.33 10.33 0.96
N ILE A 60 11.02 9.29 0.20
CA ILE A 60 10.19 9.43 -0.99
C ILE A 60 8.72 9.46 -0.56
N ASN A 61 7.97 10.46 -1.01
CA ASN A 61 6.54 10.59 -0.74
C ASN A 61 5.75 10.46 -2.04
N LEU A 62 5.25 9.24 -2.31
CA LEU A 62 4.43 8.95 -3.49
C LEU A 62 3.01 9.55 -3.44
N ALA A 63 2.56 10.01 -2.27
CA ALA A 63 1.22 10.60 -2.14
C ALA A 63 1.09 11.92 -2.92
N ASN A 64 2.21 12.60 -3.23
CA ASN A 64 2.20 13.80 -4.05
C ASN A 64 3.53 13.94 -4.83
N PRO A 65 3.52 13.86 -6.16
CA PRO A 65 4.74 13.95 -6.98
C PRO A 65 5.44 15.31 -6.88
N ALA A 66 4.75 16.39 -6.52
CA ALA A 66 5.37 17.69 -6.29
C ALA A 66 6.44 17.65 -5.18
N SER A 67 6.33 16.69 -4.24
CA SER A 67 7.26 16.50 -3.12
C SER A 67 8.68 16.18 -3.56
N TYR A 68 8.88 15.59 -4.75
CA TYR A 68 10.19 15.17 -5.24
C TYR A 68 11.12 16.34 -5.50
N SER A 69 10.57 17.52 -5.76
CA SER A 69 11.33 18.77 -5.91
C SER A 69 12.10 19.18 -4.64
N GLY A 70 11.78 18.57 -3.50
CA GLY A 70 12.37 18.86 -2.19
C GLY A 70 13.59 18.02 -1.83
N PHE A 71 14.03 17.09 -2.68
CA PHE A 71 15.19 16.25 -2.40
C PHE A 71 16.47 17.08 -2.23
N PHE A 72 17.31 16.66 -1.29
CA PHE A 72 18.62 17.29 -1.13
C PHE A 72 19.52 17.00 -2.34
N ARG A 73 20.13 18.05 -2.86
CA ARG A 73 21.12 17.92 -3.93
C ARG A 73 22.26 16.99 -3.48
N TYR A 74 22.70 16.11 -4.36
CA TYR A 74 23.75 15.09 -4.14
C TYR A 74 23.36 13.92 -3.22
N ASN A 75 22.13 13.82 -2.78
CA ASN A 75 21.65 12.71 -1.95
C ASN A 75 20.57 11.92 -2.70
N PRO A 76 20.95 10.95 -3.56
CA PRO A 76 19.97 9.99 -4.08
C PRO A 76 19.36 9.21 -2.93
N ILE A 77 18.09 8.86 -3.06
CA ILE A 77 17.36 8.13 -2.02
C ILE A 77 17.01 6.76 -2.58
N PHE A 78 17.35 5.71 -1.84
CA PHE A 78 16.89 4.34 -2.10
C PHE A 78 15.96 3.96 -0.97
N ASP A 79 14.70 3.69 -1.28
CA ASP A 79 13.67 3.33 -0.31
C ASP A 79 13.15 1.94 -0.61
N VAL A 80 13.29 1.03 0.36
CA VAL A 80 12.78 -0.33 0.28
C VAL A 80 12.00 -0.60 1.55
N SER A 81 10.78 -1.13 1.41
CA SER A 81 9.98 -1.50 2.57
C SER A 81 9.23 -2.79 2.37
N VAL A 82 8.98 -3.46 3.49
CA VAL A 82 8.12 -4.64 3.61
C VAL A 82 6.99 -4.32 4.57
N SER A 83 5.83 -4.90 4.31
CA SER A 83 4.68 -4.78 5.20
C SER A 83 4.04 -6.14 5.43
N GLY A 84 3.46 -6.31 6.62
CA GLY A 84 2.69 -7.48 6.96
C GLY A 84 1.36 -7.07 7.56
N LYS A 85 0.32 -7.88 7.31
CA LYS A 85 -1.02 -7.73 7.87
C LYS A 85 -1.41 -9.05 8.51
N SER A 86 -1.86 -8.99 9.75
CA SER A 86 -2.52 -10.10 10.44
C SER A 86 -3.93 -9.67 10.76
N ALA A 87 -4.92 -10.45 10.37
CA ALA A 87 -6.32 -10.13 10.52
C ALA A 87 -7.09 -11.28 11.18
N LEU A 88 -8.04 -10.90 12.03
CA LEU A 88 -9.04 -11.78 12.63
C LEU A 88 -10.40 -11.42 12.04
N TYR A 89 -11.02 -12.37 11.37
CA TYR A 89 -12.34 -12.25 10.77
C TYR A 89 -13.38 -12.83 11.69
N LYS A 90 -14.49 -12.13 11.85
CA LYS A 90 -15.69 -12.60 12.54
C LYS A 90 -16.85 -12.48 11.59
N SER A 91 -17.65 -13.51 11.49
CA SER A 91 -18.90 -13.49 10.71
C SER A 91 -20.03 -14.04 11.55
N ASN A 92 -21.21 -13.45 11.38
CA ASN A 92 -22.45 -13.93 11.97
C ASN A 92 -23.37 -14.38 10.83
N TYR A 93 -23.48 -15.70 10.66
CA TYR A 93 -24.36 -16.29 9.66
C TYR A 93 -25.30 -17.27 10.35
N LEU A 94 -26.61 -17.13 10.16
CA LEU A 94 -27.65 -17.94 10.79
C LEU A 94 -27.56 -17.99 12.33
N ASN A 95 -27.13 -16.88 12.97
CA ASN A 95 -26.87 -16.76 14.41
C ASN A 95 -25.70 -17.62 14.94
N GLU A 96 -24.85 -18.11 14.07
CA GLU A 96 -23.60 -18.76 14.44
C GLU A 96 -22.42 -17.80 14.21
N GLU A 97 -21.65 -17.54 15.27
CA GLU A 97 -20.42 -16.77 15.17
C GLU A 97 -19.28 -17.68 14.68
N ASN A 98 -18.77 -17.38 13.51
CA ASN A 98 -17.57 -18.02 12.97
C ASN A 98 -16.37 -17.07 13.05
N THR A 99 -15.21 -17.60 13.43
CA THR A 99 -13.96 -16.86 13.48
C THR A 99 -12.91 -17.53 12.62
N SER A 100 -12.16 -16.73 11.87
CA SER A 100 -11.00 -17.18 11.12
C SER A 100 -9.89 -16.14 11.19
N SER A 101 -8.66 -16.54 10.89
CA SER A 101 -7.52 -15.62 10.87
C SER A 101 -6.69 -15.84 9.61
N ALA A 102 -6.11 -14.76 9.11
CA ALA A 102 -5.15 -14.81 8.03
C ALA A 102 -4.00 -13.83 8.30
N SER A 103 -2.84 -14.14 7.76
CA SER A 103 -1.69 -13.24 7.82
C SER A 103 -0.91 -13.32 6.52
N ASN A 104 -0.42 -12.17 6.07
CA ASN A 104 0.50 -12.10 4.95
C ASN A 104 1.64 -11.12 5.23
N VAL A 105 2.75 -11.31 4.52
CA VAL A 105 3.90 -10.40 4.52
C VAL A 105 4.38 -10.28 3.07
N GLY A 106 4.63 -9.06 2.62
CA GLY A 106 5.07 -8.82 1.26
C GLY A 106 5.92 -7.57 1.12
N LEU A 107 6.51 -7.41 -0.06
CA LEU A 107 7.19 -6.19 -0.46
C LEU A 107 6.15 -5.07 -0.55
N ASN A 108 6.42 -3.93 0.09
CA ASN A 108 5.53 -2.76 0.02
C ASN A 108 5.97 -1.75 -1.04
N ASN A 109 7.27 -1.46 -1.12
CA ASN A 109 7.83 -0.63 -2.19
C ASN A 109 9.31 -0.88 -2.40
N MET A 110 9.79 -0.54 -3.60
CA MET A 110 11.19 -0.40 -3.96
C MET A 110 11.33 0.81 -4.88
N LEU A 111 11.87 1.90 -4.34
CA LEU A 111 11.87 3.21 -4.98
C LEU A 111 13.28 3.80 -5.01
N ILE A 112 13.55 4.59 -6.05
CA ILE A 112 14.78 5.38 -6.20
C ILE A 112 14.37 6.83 -6.45
N GLY A 113 14.83 7.74 -5.59
CA GLY A 113 14.68 9.18 -5.73
C GLY A 113 16.00 9.83 -6.15
N LEU A 114 15.99 10.56 -7.23
CA LEU A 114 17.16 11.20 -7.81
C LEU A 114 16.99 12.73 -7.83
N PRO A 115 17.81 13.49 -7.07
CA PRO A 115 17.87 14.93 -7.20
C PRO A 115 18.62 15.33 -8.48
N ILE A 116 17.90 15.56 -9.56
CA ILE A 116 18.50 15.90 -10.87
C ILE A 116 19.14 17.29 -10.83
N GLN A 117 18.37 18.27 -10.30
CA GLN A 117 18.83 19.65 -10.10
C GLN A 117 18.30 20.21 -8.78
N LYS A 118 18.72 21.42 -8.40
CA LYS A 118 18.33 22.08 -7.15
C LYS A 118 16.82 22.13 -6.91
N ASN A 119 16.02 22.24 -7.97
CA ASN A 119 14.55 22.39 -7.91
C ASN A 119 13.83 21.26 -8.68
N TRP A 120 14.52 20.18 -9.00
CA TRP A 120 13.99 19.10 -9.82
C TRP A 120 14.41 17.75 -9.24
N GLY A 121 13.43 16.91 -8.91
CA GLY A 121 13.60 15.54 -8.49
C GLY A 121 12.86 14.56 -9.40
N LEU A 122 13.45 13.39 -9.57
CA LEU A 122 12.91 12.25 -10.30
C LEU A 122 12.72 11.09 -9.35
N VAL A 123 11.66 10.33 -9.52
CA VAL A 123 11.41 9.07 -8.78
C VAL A 123 11.13 7.97 -9.78
N LEU A 124 11.71 6.81 -9.53
CA LEU A 124 11.50 5.55 -10.26
C LEU A 124 11.23 4.46 -9.24
N GLY A 125 10.37 3.50 -9.56
CA GLY A 125 10.23 2.34 -8.71
C GLY A 125 9.04 1.47 -8.99
N ILE A 126 8.93 0.41 -8.18
CA ILE A 126 7.87 -0.60 -8.26
C ILE A 126 7.23 -0.77 -6.88
N LEU A 127 5.92 -0.94 -6.87
CA LEU A 127 5.13 -1.21 -5.67
C LEU A 127 3.87 -2.00 -6.04
N PRO A 128 3.30 -2.80 -5.14
CA PRO A 128 2.00 -3.40 -5.37
C PRO A 128 0.92 -2.31 -5.42
N TYR A 129 0.00 -2.44 -6.37
CA TYR A 129 -1.19 -1.58 -6.48
C TYR A 129 -2.37 -2.20 -5.74
N SER A 130 -2.63 -3.50 -5.98
CA SER A 130 -3.64 -4.28 -5.27
C SER A 130 -3.23 -5.74 -5.16
N SER A 131 -3.87 -6.47 -4.26
CA SER A 131 -3.68 -7.91 -4.10
C SER A 131 -5.01 -8.60 -3.84
N MET A 132 -5.18 -9.77 -4.44
CA MET A 132 -6.29 -10.69 -4.19
C MET A 132 -5.76 -11.90 -3.43
N GLY A 133 -6.44 -12.29 -2.35
CA GLY A 133 -6.08 -13.47 -1.58
C GLY A 133 -7.21 -13.81 -0.63
N TYR A 134 -8.04 -14.78 -0.98
CA TYR A 134 -9.12 -15.27 -0.13
C TYR A 134 -9.30 -16.76 -0.31
N ASN A 135 -9.80 -17.40 0.75
CA ASN A 135 -10.23 -18.80 0.74
C ASN A 135 -11.46 -18.92 1.64
N ALA A 136 -12.59 -19.24 1.07
CA ALA A 136 -13.85 -19.40 1.77
C ALA A 136 -14.50 -20.72 1.38
N SER A 137 -15.13 -21.39 2.34
CA SER A 137 -15.87 -22.61 2.10
C SER A 137 -17.23 -22.57 2.81
N ALA A 138 -18.24 -23.17 2.17
CA ALA A 138 -19.55 -23.36 2.74
C ALA A 138 -19.99 -24.82 2.50
N ASN A 139 -20.45 -25.48 3.55
CA ASN A 139 -20.97 -26.84 3.46
C ASN A 139 -22.49 -26.80 3.56
N THR A 140 -23.15 -27.54 2.71
CA THR A 140 -24.61 -27.70 2.72
C THR A 140 -24.99 -29.14 2.37
N THR A 141 -26.26 -29.47 2.51
CA THR A 141 -26.80 -30.77 2.07
C THR A 141 -27.80 -30.54 0.95
N VAL A 142 -27.61 -31.24 -0.15
CA VAL A 142 -28.53 -31.26 -1.30
C VAL A 142 -28.99 -32.71 -1.49
N ASP A 143 -30.30 -32.96 -1.40
CA ASP A 143 -30.89 -34.31 -1.54
C ASP A 143 -30.19 -35.36 -0.68
N SER A 144 -29.89 -35.04 0.59
CA SER A 144 -29.19 -35.89 1.57
C SER A 144 -27.68 -36.07 1.32
N ASN A 145 -27.11 -35.51 0.27
CA ASN A 145 -25.69 -35.53 -0.01
C ASN A 145 -25.02 -34.26 0.55
N SER A 146 -23.88 -34.43 1.22
CA SER A 146 -23.06 -33.31 1.68
C SER A 146 -22.31 -32.72 0.50
N VAL A 147 -22.46 -31.42 0.30
CA VAL A 147 -21.83 -30.62 -0.78
C VAL A 147 -20.99 -29.51 -0.18
N SER A 148 -19.75 -29.41 -0.61
CA SER A 148 -18.82 -28.36 -0.22
C SER A 148 -18.62 -27.38 -1.37
N TYR A 149 -18.97 -26.11 -1.15
CA TYR A 149 -18.65 -25.01 -2.05
C TYR A 149 -17.34 -24.38 -1.57
N ARG A 150 -16.37 -24.25 -2.48
CA ARG A 150 -15.09 -23.59 -2.20
C ARG A 150 -14.87 -22.43 -3.15
N TYR A 151 -14.47 -21.31 -2.59
CA TYR A 151 -14.16 -20.08 -3.29
C TYR A 151 -12.77 -19.63 -2.90
N SER A 152 -11.87 -19.57 -3.85
CA SER A 152 -10.52 -19.03 -3.61
C SER A 152 -10.14 -18.05 -4.70
N GLY A 153 -9.27 -17.14 -4.35
CA GLY A 153 -8.69 -16.22 -5.30
C GLY A 153 -7.29 -15.84 -4.85
N ASP A 154 -6.43 -15.62 -5.83
CA ASP A 154 -5.06 -15.21 -5.65
C ASP A 154 -4.62 -14.25 -6.76
N GLY A 155 -3.51 -13.59 -6.55
CA GLY A 155 -2.91 -12.73 -7.54
C GLY A 155 -2.60 -11.32 -7.04
N SER A 156 -1.93 -10.55 -7.88
CA SER A 156 -1.58 -9.17 -7.57
C SER A 156 -1.43 -8.32 -8.82
N ILE A 157 -1.75 -7.05 -8.68
CA ILE A 157 -1.48 -6.02 -9.67
C ILE A 157 -0.34 -5.16 -9.12
N ASN A 158 0.71 -4.99 -9.91
CA ASN A 158 1.86 -4.20 -9.58
C ASN A 158 1.85 -2.87 -10.35
N ARG A 159 2.51 -1.87 -9.77
CA ARG A 159 2.63 -0.53 -10.34
C ARG A 159 4.11 -0.18 -10.52
N LEU A 160 4.53 0.02 -11.76
CA LEU A 160 5.81 0.65 -12.10
C LEU A 160 5.57 2.16 -12.19
N VAL A 161 6.33 2.97 -11.48
CA VAL A 161 6.15 4.44 -11.44
C VAL A 161 7.40 5.18 -11.91
N ILE A 162 7.16 6.21 -12.73
CA ILE A 162 8.13 7.24 -13.10
C ILE A 162 7.51 8.58 -12.73
N GLY A 163 8.16 9.35 -11.87
CA GLY A 163 7.62 10.62 -11.39
C GLY A 163 8.63 11.75 -11.41
N ASN A 164 8.15 12.96 -11.67
CA ASN A 164 8.93 14.18 -11.67
C ASN A 164 8.28 15.24 -10.76
N GLY A 165 9.11 16.00 -10.06
CA GLY A 165 8.67 17.12 -9.26
C GLY A 165 9.56 18.36 -9.46
N PHE A 166 8.92 19.52 -9.60
CA PHE A 166 9.60 20.78 -9.91
C PHE A 166 9.14 21.88 -8.95
N ASN A 167 10.08 22.65 -8.40
CA ASN A 167 9.77 23.90 -7.72
C ASN A 167 9.61 25.03 -8.76
N LEU A 168 8.37 25.50 -8.93
CA LEU A 168 8.08 26.66 -9.80
C LEU A 168 8.51 27.97 -9.14
N ILE A 169 8.19 28.11 -7.87
CA ILE A 169 8.57 29.28 -7.07
C ILE A 169 9.32 28.75 -5.85
N ASN A 170 10.53 29.25 -5.66
CA ASN A 170 11.35 28.91 -4.51
C ASN A 170 12.03 30.19 -3.97
N LYS A 171 11.39 30.81 -2.96
CA LYS A 171 11.92 31.95 -2.23
C LYS A 171 12.69 31.50 -0.97
N GLY A 172 13.50 30.44 -1.13
CA GLY A 172 14.26 29.85 -0.03
C GLY A 172 13.37 29.24 1.05
N ASP A 173 13.63 29.61 2.29
CA ASP A 173 12.89 29.08 3.44
C ASP A 173 11.51 29.70 3.64
N SER A 174 11.17 30.80 2.94
CA SER A 174 9.94 31.53 3.22
C SER A 174 8.73 30.96 2.49
N MET A 175 8.85 30.65 1.19
CA MET A 175 7.74 30.19 0.36
C MET A 175 8.20 29.27 -0.75
N ARG A 176 7.45 28.20 -1.01
CA ARG A 176 7.64 27.31 -2.17
C ARG A 176 6.30 26.94 -2.79
N ILE A 177 6.28 26.90 -4.12
CA ILE A 177 5.20 26.28 -4.90
C ILE A 177 5.86 25.23 -5.80
N ALA A 178 5.43 23.99 -5.66
CA ALA A 178 5.93 22.87 -6.43
C ALA A 178 4.80 22.22 -7.22
N LEU A 179 5.13 21.74 -8.42
CA LEU A 179 4.28 20.87 -9.24
C LEU A 179 5.00 19.55 -9.48
N GLY A 180 4.22 18.51 -9.72
CA GLY A 180 4.75 17.22 -10.07
C GLY A 180 3.75 16.37 -10.84
N PHE A 181 4.27 15.35 -11.50
CA PHE A 181 3.46 14.37 -12.19
C PHE A 181 4.11 12.98 -12.09
N ASN A 182 3.28 11.94 -12.07
CA ASN A 182 3.67 10.55 -12.22
C ASN A 182 3.02 9.99 -13.48
N ALA A 183 3.78 9.18 -14.21
CA ALA A 183 3.28 8.20 -15.15
C ALA A 183 3.53 6.82 -14.55
N SER A 184 2.51 5.98 -14.51
CA SER A 184 2.63 4.64 -13.93
C SER A 184 2.03 3.61 -14.84
N TYR A 185 2.66 2.45 -14.90
CA TYR A 185 2.16 1.30 -15.63
C TYR A 185 1.73 0.22 -14.66
N LEU A 186 0.44 -0.13 -14.70
CA LEU A 186 -0.12 -1.27 -13.96
C LEU A 186 0.02 -2.53 -14.79
N PHE A 187 0.35 -3.63 -14.13
CA PHE A 187 0.41 -4.95 -14.74
C PHE A 187 0.25 -6.02 -13.66
N GLY A 188 -0.40 -7.12 -14.02
CA GLY A 188 -0.57 -8.24 -13.11
C GLY A 188 -1.69 -9.17 -13.53
N THR A 189 -1.87 -10.24 -12.77
CA THR A 189 -2.88 -11.26 -13.02
C THR A 189 -3.62 -11.56 -11.72
N LEU A 190 -4.94 -11.67 -11.82
CA LEU A 190 -5.84 -12.10 -10.76
C LEU A 190 -6.49 -13.40 -11.17
N ASN A 191 -6.54 -14.37 -10.25
CA ASN A 191 -7.14 -15.68 -10.46
C ASN A 191 -8.30 -15.86 -9.49
N GLN A 192 -9.38 -16.45 -9.96
CA GLN A 192 -10.50 -16.91 -9.13
C GLN A 192 -10.82 -18.35 -9.44
N LEU A 193 -11.01 -19.14 -8.41
CA LEU A 193 -11.31 -20.55 -8.50
C LEU A 193 -12.52 -20.86 -7.62
N ASN A 194 -13.57 -21.34 -8.26
CA ASN A 194 -14.80 -21.75 -7.61
C ASN A 194 -14.99 -23.26 -7.84
N SER A 195 -15.17 -24.06 -6.80
CA SER A 195 -15.42 -25.49 -6.93
C SER A 195 -16.64 -25.92 -6.12
N VAL A 196 -17.32 -26.92 -6.65
CA VAL A 196 -18.39 -27.66 -5.99
C VAL A 196 -17.94 -29.09 -5.85
N GLU A 197 -17.82 -29.56 -4.62
CA GLU A 197 -17.31 -30.90 -4.31
C GLU A 197 -18.37 -31.70 -3.56
N PHE A 198 -18.61 -32.91 -4.05
CA PHE A 198 -19.52 -33.88 -3.46
C PHE A 198 -18.74 -34.91 -2.62
N ASN A 199 -19.28 -35.20 -1.44
CA ASN A 199 -18.69 -36.26 -0.59
C ASN A 199 -18.91 -37.65 -1.18
N ASP A 200 -19.93 -37.80 -2.03
CA ASP A 200 -20.27 -39.07 -2.71
C ASP A 200 -19.56 -39.11 -4.06
N ASN A 201 -18.71 -40.12 -4.25
CA ASN A 201 -17.96 -40.36 -5.50
C ASN A 201 -18.85 -40.73 -6.70
N SER A 202 -20.16 -40.90 -6.50
CA SER A 202 -21.14 -41.10 -7.59
C SER A 202 -21.41 -39.82 -8.39
N PHE A 203 -21.04 -38.65 -7.83
CA PHE A 203 -21.20 -37.38 -8.50
C PHE A 203 -19.85 -36.81 -8.94
N TYR A 204 -19.83 -36.18 -10.09
CA TYR A 204 -18.67 -35.41 -10.53
C TYR A 204 -18.61 -34.08 -9.84
N ASN A 205 -17.43 -33.72 -9.34
CA ASN A 205 -17.12 -32.38 -8.88
C ASN A 205 -17.03 -31.42 -10.06
N SER A 206 -17.29 -30.17 -9.84
CA SER A 206 -17.12 -29.14 -10.86
C SER A 206 -16.21 -28.03 -10.38
N ARG A 207 -15.46 -27.44 -11.31
CA ARG A 207 -14.57 -26.31 -11.05
C ARG A 207 -14.69 -25.29 -12.16
N ILE A 208 -14.70 -24.04 -11.75
CA ILE A 208 -14.63 -22.87 -12.61
C ILE A 208 -13.37 -22.10 -12.23
N GLN A 209 -12.51 -21.89 -13.20
CA GLN A 209 -11.31 -21.07 -13.06
C GLN A 209 -11.45 -19.86 -13.97
N ASN A 210 -11.31 -18.66 -13.39
CA ASN A 210 -11.24 -17.38 -14.10
C ASN A 210 -9.87 -16.78 -13.85
N GLN A 211 -9.19 -16.41 -14.92
CA GLN A 211 -7.94 -15.66 -14.86
C GLN A 211 -8.10 -14.34 -15.61
N ALA A 212 -7.73 -13.22 -14.97
CA ALA A 212 -7.77 -11.91 -15.58
C ALA A 212 -6.38 -11.27 -15.55
N SER A 213 -5.78 -11.08 -16.70
CA SER A 213 -4.53 -10.32 -16.86
C SER A 213 -4.87 -8.86 -17.14
N ILE A 214 -4.29 -7.94 -16.36
CA ILE A 214 -4.66 -6.52 -16.35
C ILE A 214 -3.45 -5.68 -16.71
N SER A 215 -3.67 -4.69 -17.59
CA SER A 215 -2.66 -3.69 -17.94
C SER A 215 -3.28 -2.32 -18.13
N SER A 216 -2.61 -1.25 -17.60
CA SER A 216 -3.10 0.11 -17.72
C SER A 216 -2.01 1.15 -17.50
N TRP A 217 -2.19 2.33 -18.12
CA TRP A 217 -1.42 3.51 -17.76
C TRP A 217 -2.23 4.39 -16.80
N LEU A 218 -1.60 4.83 -15.72
CA LEU A 218 -2.14 5.80 -14.78
C LEU A 218 -1.31 7.08 -14.79
N PHE A 219 -1.98 8.22 -14.71
CA PHE A 219 -1.33 9.52 -14.66
C PHE A 219 -1.82 10.29 -13.42
N ASP A 220 -0.88 10.74 -12.61
CA ASP A 220 -1.17 11.54 -11.42
C ASP A 220 -0.51 12.91 -11.55
N GLY A 221 -1.25 13.97 -11.27
CA GLY A 221 -0.74 15.32 -11.12
C GLY A 221 -0.78 15.77 -9.66
N GLY A 222 0.17 16.61 -9.24
CA GLY A 222 0.21 17.11 -7.88
C GLY A 222 0.75 18.52 -7.76
N ILE A 223 0.25 19.24 -6.77
CA ILE A 223 0.71 20.57 -6.39
C ILE A 223 0.97 20.64 -4.89
N GLN A 224 2.00 21.36 -4.50
CA GLN A 224 2.30 21.66 -3.10
C GLN A 224 2.59 23.14 -2.92
N TYR A 225 2.05 23.69 -1.84
CA TYR A 225 2.33 25.03 -1.34
C TYR A 225 2.95 24.94 0.04
N PHE A 226 4.04 25.66 0.26
CA PHE A 226 4.72 25.77 1.54
C PHE A 226 4.93 27.24 1.87
N GLN A 227 4.56 27.65 3.08
CA GLN A 227 4.80 28.98 3.63
C GLN A 227 5.39 28.85 5.03
N GLN A 228 6.48 29.58 5.28
CA GLN A 228 7.09 29.73 6.58
C GLN A 228 6.82 31.14 7.12
N PHE A 229 6.39 31.18 8.37
CA PHE A 229 6.24 32.42 9.13
C PHE A 229 7.29 32.45 10.24
N ARG A 230 8.12 33.49 10.25
CA ARG A 230 9.15 33.68 11.25
C ARG A 230 8.73 34.74 12.23
N ASN A 231 8.79 34.43 13.54
CA ASN A 231 8.60 35.46 14.56
C ASN A 231 9.88 36.27 14.71
N ALA A 232 9.77 37.61 14.65
CA ALA A 232 10.91 38.50 14.75
C ALA A 232 11.58 38.49 16.14
N PHE A 233 10.81 38.15 17.19
CA PHE A 233 11.26 38.21 18.58
C PHE A 233 11.85 36.92 19.12
N ASN A 234 11.52 35.76 18.50
CA ASN A 234 12.06 34.46 18.88
C ASN A 234 12.36 33.65 17.64
N SER A 235 13.36 32.78 17.71
CA SER A 235 13.77 31.90 16.61
C SER A 235 12.72 30.81 16.24
N ASN A 236 11.46 30.99 16.68
CA ASN A 236 10.38 30.09 16.35
C ASN A 236 9.92 30.30 14.91
N ARG A 237 9.71 29.19 14.19
CA ARG A 237 9.21 29.18 12.81
C ARG A 237 7.95 28.35 12.75
N TRP A 238 6.88 28.92 12.19
CA TRP A 238 5.65 28.22 11.89
C TRP A 238 5.62 27.85 10.41
N PHE A 239 5.08 26.70 10.09
CA PHE A 239 4.94 26.22 8.74
C PHE A 239 3.47 25.97 8.42
N LEU A 240 3.02 26.43 7.28
CA LEU A 240 1.78 26.05 6.64
C LEU A 240 2.11 25.31 5.36
N ARG A 241 1.57 24.11 5.19
CA ARG A 241 1.72 23.33 3.96
C ARG A 241 0.35 22.92 3.47
N MET A 242 0.15 22.99 2.18
CA MET A 242 -1.03 22.51 1.49
C MET A 242 -0.58 21.62 0.35
N GLY A 243 -1.33 20.55 0.10
CA GLY A 243 -1.07 19.64 -1.01
C GLY A 243 -2.37 19.17 -1.63
N ALA A 244 -2.37 19.05 -2.94
CA ALA A 244 -3.45 18.45 -3.68
C ALA A 244 -2.89 17.54 -4.75
N THR A 245 -3.57 16.42 -5.00
CA THR A 245 -3.28 15.52 -6.11
C THR A 245 -4.55 15.09 -6.81
N TYR A 246 -4.43 14.85 -8.10
CA TYR A 246 -5.47 14.34 -8.94
C TYR A 246 -4.91 13.20 -9.80
N SER A 247 -5.52 12.03 -9.71
CA SER A 247 -5.24 10.89 -10.57
C SER A 247 -6.33 10.80 -11.63
N LEU A 248 -5.93 10.75 -12.90
CA LEU A 248 -6.87 10.65 -14.00
C LEU A 248 -7.54 9.28 -14.03
N GLN A 249 -8.81 9.25 -14.41
CA GLN A 249 -9.51 8.00 -14.75
C GLN A 249 -8.77 7.28 -15.87
N SER A 250 -8.71 5.95 -15.79
CA SER A 250 -8.07 5.11 -16.79
C SER A 250 -8.92 3.88 -17.10
N ASN A 251 -8.93 3.48 -18.37
CA ASN A 251 -9.52 2.21 -18.80
C ASN A 251 -8.42 1.17 -18.90
N ALA A 252 -8.40 0.23 -17.97
CA ALA A 252 -7.47 -0.87 -17.97
C ALA A 252 -7.93 -1.95 -18.97
N LYS A 253 -7.00 -2.37 -19.85
CA LYS A 253 -7.22 -3.52 -20.72
C LYS A 253 -7.17 -4.79 -19.86
N THR A 254 -8.14 -5.69 -20.06
CA THR A 254 -8.17 -7.02 -19.49
C THR A 254 -8.09 -8.08 -20.57
N ILE A 255 -7.40 -9.17 -20.28
CA ILE A 255 -7.40 -10.40 -21.08
C ILE A 255 -7.83 -11.50 -20.12
N ASN A 256 -8.94 -12.17 -20.47
CA ASN A 256 -9.62 -13.09 -19.56
C ASN A 256 -9.62 -14.50 -20.14
N ASP A 257 -9.26 -15.47 -19.29
CA ASP A 257 -9.37 -16.89 -19.57
C ASP A 257 -10.41 -17.49 -18.62
N TYR A 258 -11.35 -18.25 -19.20
CA TYR A 258 -12.41 -18.92 -18.46
C TYR A 258 -12.36 -20.42 -18.74
N PHE A 259 -12.21 -21.22 -17.71
CA PHE A 259 -12.18 -22.67 -17.83
C PHE A 259 -13.12 -23.31 -16.80
N ALA A 260 -14.15 -24.00 -17.31
CA ALA A 260 -15.08 -24.77 -16.51
C ALA A 260 -15.00 -26.24 -16.88
N TYR A 261 -14.79 -27.11 -15.89
CA TYR A 261 -14.65 -28.54 -16.09
C TYR A 261 -15.19 -29.36 -14.93
N SER A 262 -15.51 -30.62 -15.21
CA SER A 262 -15.83 -31.63 -14.20
C SER A 262 -14.62 -32.51 -13.90
N TYR A 263 -14.53 -32.99 -12.66
CA TYR A 263 -13.43 -33.84 -12.22
C TYR A 263 -13.86 -34.81 -11.12
N THR A 264 -13.02 -35.82 -10.91
CA THR A 264 -13.13 -36.76 -9.76
C THR A 264 -11.78 -36.89 -9.07
N TYR A 265 -11.80 -37.39 -7.84
CA TYR A 265 -10.57 -37.79 -7.16
C TYR A 265 -10.24 -39.27 -7.39
N ASN A 266 -8.95 -39.58 -7.59
CA ASN A 266 -8.48 -40.97 -7.53
C ASN A 266 -8.20 -41.36 -6.06
N PHE A 267 -7.79 -42.66 -5.86
CA PHE A 267 -7.42 -43.17 -4.53
C PHE A 267 -6.27 -42.37 -3.85
N ASN A 268 -5.44 -41.66 -4.60
CA ASN A 268 -4.34 -40.83 -4.10
C ASN A 268 -4.74 -39.39 -3.90
N ILE A 269 -6.05 -39.07 -3.92
CA ILE A 269 -6.59 -37.67 -3.77
C ILE A 269 -6.08 -36.75 -4.90
N GLN A 270 -5.69 -37.31 -6.04
CA GLN A 270 -5.35 -36.50 -7.21
C GLN A 270 -6.60 -36.25 -8.06
N GLU A 271 -6.74 -35.05 -8.55
CA GLU A 271 -7.82 -34.69 -9.46
C GLU A 271 -7.62 -35.33 -10.83
N ILE A 272 -8.68 -35.93 -11.32
CA ILE A 272 -8.75 -36.48 -12.69
C ILE A 272 -9.83 -35.67 -13.42
N PRO A 273 -9.49 -34.79 -14.37
CA PRO A 273 -10.46 -34.11 -15.23
C PRO A 273 -11.29 -35.15 -15.99
N LYS A 274 -12.59 -34.87 -16.17
CA LYS A 274 -13.53 -35.74 -16.91
C LYS A 274 -13.97 -35.08 -18.18
N ASP A 275 -14.76 -33.98 -18.06
CA ASP A 275 -15.32 -33.27 -19.19
C ASP A 275 -15.04 -31.78 -19.07
N THR A 276 -14.74 -31.13 -20.20
CA THR A 276 -14.67 -29.68 -20.34
C THR A 276 -16.07 -29.15 -20.60
N LEU A 277 -16.59 -28.34 -19.67
CA LEU A 277 -17.93 -27.75 -19.79
C LEU A 277 -17.91 -26.48 -20.63
N SER A 278 -16.88 -25.66 -20.44
CA SER A 278 -16.68 -24.43 -21.22
C SER A 278 -15.19 -24.04 -21.17
N PHE A 279 -14.68 -23.57 -22.28
CA PHE A 279 -13.32 -23.09 -22.42
C PHE A 279 -13.31 -21.84 -23.32
N GLN A 280 -12.81 -20.75 -22.80
CA GLN A 280 -12.66 -19.48 -23.50
C GLN A 280 -11.30 -18.90 -23.13
N GLU A 281 -10.49 -18.57 -24.13
CA GLU A 281 -9.17 -17.96 -23.96
C GLU A 281 -9.10 -16.59 -24.64
N ASP A 282 -8.22 -15.75 -24.14
CA ASP A 282 -7.87 -14.45 -24.71
C ASP A 282 -9.07 -13.53 -24.94
N ILE A 283 -10.07 -13.57 -24.07
CA ILE A 283 -11.24 -12.68 -24.18
C ILE A 283 -10.83 -11.28 -23.72
N GLU A 284 -10.78 -10.37 -24.70
CA GLU A 284 -10.47 -8.97 -24.43
C GLU A 284 -11.64 -8.27 -23.74
N GLY A 285 -11.33 -7.52 -22.69
CA GLY A 285 -12.26 -6.68 -21.95
C GLY A 285 -11.59 -5.37 -21.50
N SER A 286 -12.34 -4.55 -20.80
CA SER A 286 -11.81 -3.34 -20.19
C SER A 286 -12.54 -3.01 -18.90
N VAL A 287 -11.80 -2.58 -17.89
CA VAL A 287 -12.35 -2.12 -16.62
C VAL A 287 -11.94 -0.68 -16.36
N SER A 288 -12.86 0.12 -15.82
CA SER A 288 -12.60 1.53 -15.52
C SER A 288 -11.98 1.66 -14.14
N ILE A 289 -10.75 2.18 -14.05
CA ILE A 289 -10.13 2.61 -12.81
C ILE A 289 -10.52 4.07 -12.60
N PRO A 290 -11.22 4.41 -11.50
CA PRO A 290 -11.76 5.74 -11.32
C PRO A 290 -10.68 6.78 -11.02
N GLU A 291 -11.05 8.02 -11.20
CA GLU A 291 -10.28 9.16 -10.74
C GLU A 291 -10.14 9.17 -9.22
N LYS A 292 -9.04 9.75 -8.73
CA LYS A 292 -8.81 9.91 -7.30
C LYS A 292 -8.33 11.32 -6.99
N MET A 293 -8.97 11.96 -6.03
CA MET A 293 -8.61 13.26 -5.51
C MET A 293 -8.06 13.14 -4.09
N THR A 294 -7.02 13.90 -3.80
CA THR A 294 -6.46 14.00 -2.46
C THR A 294 -6.16 15.44 -2.11
N PHE A 295 -6.62 15.88 -0.95
CA PHE A 295 -6.32 17.19 -0.39
C PHE A 295 -5.73 17.04 1.00
N SER A 296 -4.69 17.81 1.31
CA SER A 296 -4.08 17.80 2.64
C SER A 296 -3.63 19.19 3.04
N VAL A 297 -3.82 19.49 4.32
CA VAL A 297 -3.30 20.70 4.97
C VAL A 297 -2.51 20.26 6.19
N SER A 298 -1.34 20.87 6.39
CA SER A 298 -0.55 20.65 7.59
C SER A 298 0.01 21.94 8.16
N VAL A 299 0.06 21.98 9.48
CA VAL A 299 0.66 23.05 10.25
C VAL A 299 1.78 22.47 11.10
N GLY A 300 2.91 23.12 11.13
CA GLY A 300 4.04 22.69 11.94
C GLY A 300 4.74 23.86 12.61
N ARG A 301 5.53 23.53 13.61
CA ARG A 301 6.33 24.52 14.33
C ARG A 301 7.72 23.97 14.63
N ASN A 302 8.73 24.74 14.29
CA ASN A 302 10.10 24.56 14.73
C ASN A 302 10.37 25.53 15.89
N VAL A 303 10.71 24.98 17.04
CA VAL A 303 10.95 25.73 18.26
C VAL A 303 12.46 25.93 18.42
N GLN A 304 12.94 27.11 18.03
CA GLN A 304 14.35 27.54 18.21
C GLN A 304 15.39 26.54 17.67
N ASP A 305 15.05 25.83 16.58
CA ASP A 305 15.85 24.73 16.02
C ASP A 305 16.16 23.57 16.99
N LYS A 306 15.42 23.48 18.12
CA LYS A 306 15.57 22.41 19.12
C LYS A 306 14.68 21.23 18.82
N ASN A 307 13.41 21.46 18.53
CA ASN A 307 12.44 20.45 18.16
C ASN A 307 11.50 20.92 17.07
N VAL A 308 10.87 19.98 16.40
CA VAL A 308 9.83 20.27 15.40
C VAL A 308 8.65 19.34 15.60
N TRP A 309 7.45 19.87 15.42
CA TRP A 309 6.23 19.09 15.35
C TRP A 309 5.37 19.52 14.18
N ASP A 310 4.58 18.61 13.67
CA ASP A 310 3.65 18.80 12.55
C ASP A 310 2.31 18.14 12.89
N LEU A 311 1.22 18.79 12.51
CA LEU A 311 -0.15 18.26 12.50
C LEU A 311 -0.67 18.32 11.08
N ALA A 312 -1.26 17.26 10.59
CA ALA A 312 -1.82 17.16 9.24
C ALA A 312 -3.23 16.60 9.25
N ILE A 313 -4.05 17.07 8.31
CA ILE A 313 -5.36 16.50 7.97
C ILE A 313 -5.37 16.27 6.46
N GLN A 314 -5.93 15.14 6.04
CA GLN A 314 -6.03 14.75 4.64
C GLN A 314 -7.39 14.14 4.34
N TYR A 315 -7.92 14.47 3.18
CA TYR A 315 -9.11 13.88 2.59
C TYR A 315 -8.76 13.22 1.25
N VAL A 316 -9.28 12.04 1.03
CA VAL A 316 -9.14 11.27 -0.21
C VAL A 316 -10.51 10.84 -0.68
N SER A 317 -10.80 10.97 -1.97
CA SER A 317 -12.05 10.54 -2.60
C SER A 317 -11.79 9.87 -3.94
N SER A 318 -12.55 8.82 -4.24
CA SER A 318 -12.55 8.09 -5.51
C SER A 318 -13.89 7.39 -5.71
N ASP A 319 -14.49 7.48 -6.90
CA ASP A 319 -15.81 6.91 -7.17
C ASP A 319 -15.71 5.63 -8.00
N TRP A 320 -15.93 4.46 -7.37
CA TRP A 320 -15.85 3.15 -7.98
C TRP A 320 -17.18 2.65 -8.55
N THR A 321 -18.25 3.46 -8.54
CA THR A 321 -19.57 3.05 -9.01
C THR A 321 -19.61 2.68 -10.51
N SER A 322 -18.68 3.21 -11.30
CA SER A 322 -18.53 2.92 -12.73
C SER A 322 -17.72 1.65 -13.03
N PHE A 323 -17.15 1.01 -11.99
CA PHE A 323 -16.40 -0.23 -12.16
C PHE A 323 -17.33 -1.39 -12.52
N ASN A 324 -16.99 -2.18 -13.53
CA ASN A 324 -17.79 -3.29 -14.00
C ASN A 324 -17.04 -4.62 -13.88
N ASP A 325 -17.39 -5.41 -12.88
CA ASP A 325 -16.78 -6.71 -12.60
C ASP A 325 -16.97 -7.74 -13.70
N ASN A 326 -18.06 -7.67 -14.49
CA ASN A 326 -18.32 -8.61 -15.58
C ASN A 326 -17.30 -8.53 -16.72
N GLN A 327 -16.55 -7.42 -16.79
CA GLN A 327 -15.44 -7.26 -17.74
C GLN A 327 -14.09 -7.68 -17.13
N LEU A 328 -14.05 -7.90 -15.81
CA LEU A 328 -12.87 -8.40 -15.13
C LEU A 328 -12.87 -9.94 -15.10
N PHE A 329 -14.00 -10.53 -14.71
CA PHE A 329 -14.17 -11.98 -14.66
C PHE A 329 -15.42 -12.41 -15.39
N LEU A 330 -15.28 -13.36 -16.31
CA LEU A 330 -16.39 -13.85 -17.12
C LEU A 330 -17.41 -14.63 -16.27
N ASN A 331 -18.68 -14.47 -16.62
CA ASN A 331 -19.80 -15.20 -16.02
C ASN A 331 -19.96 -15.03 -14.49
N GLN A 332 -19.54 -13.91 -13.94
CA GLN A 332 -19.82 -13.56 -12.53
C GLN A 332 -21.02 -12.64 -12.37
N ALA A 333 -21.68 -12.73 -11.21
CA ALA A 333 -22.70 -11.76 -10.83
C ALA A 333 -22.05 -10.37 -10.63
N ASN A 334 -22.72 -9.33 -11.11
CA ASN A 334 -22.29 -7.95 -10.87
C ASN A 334 -22.23 -7.66 -9.38
N LEU A 335 -21.05 -7.37 -8.90
CA LEU A 335 -20.82 -6.86 -7.56
C LEU A 335 -20.74 -5.34 -7.67
N SER A 336 -21.68 -4.62 -7.08
CA SER A 336 -21.64 -3.15 -7.07
C SER A 336 -20.57 -2.65 -6.13
N LEU A 337 -19.70 -1.79 -6.63
CA LEU A 337 -18.78 -0.99 -5.82
C LEU A 337 -19.37 0.39 -5.59
N GLY A 338 -18.97 1.05 -4.51
CA GLY A 338 -19.43 2.37 -4.11
C GLY A 338 -18.33 3.43 -4.17
N ALA A 339 -18.62 4.59 -3.62
CA ALA A 339 -17.65 5.65 -3.46
C ALA A 339 -16.69 5.36 -2.28
N PHE A 340 -15.41 5.53 -2.53
CA PHE A 340 -14.39 5.51 -1.49
C PHE A 340 -14.13 6.91 -0.97
N GLU A 341 -14.18 7.08 0.35
CA GLU A 341 -13.85 8.33 1.03
C GLU A 341 -13.00 8.05 2.26
N GLN A 342 -11.94 8.83 2.46
CA GLN A 342 -11.09 8.69 3.64
C GLN A 342 -10.72 10.04 4.23
N TRP A 343 -10.90 10.15 5.54
CA TRP A 343 -10.35 11.20 6.38
C TRP A 343 -9.20 10.65 7.20
N SER A 344 -8.08 11.35 7.20
CA SER A 344 -6.89 11.02 8.00
C SER A 344 -6.41 12.23 8.76
N ALA A 345 -6.00 12.03 9.99
CA ALA A 345 -5.32 13.03 10.80
C ALA A 345 -4.02 12.44 11.34
N GLY A 346 -2.94 13.20 11.30
CA GLY A 346 -1.62 12.74 11.75
C GLY A 346 -0.86 13.80 12.50
N TYR A 347 -0.20 13.40 13.57
CA TYR A 347 0.73 14.20 14.36
C TYR A 347 2.12 13.58 14.28
N ARG A 348 3.14 14.42 14.10
CA ARG A 348 4.55 14.01 14.09
C ARG A 348 5.37 14.94 14.94
N ILE A 349 6.32 14.39 15.69
CA ILE A 349 7.27 15.15 16.52
C ILE A 349 8.69 14.60 16.37
N THR A 350 9.65 15.50 16.25
CA THR A 350 11.08 15.22 16.38
C THR A 350 11.59 15.96 17.62
N PRO A 351 11.88 15.26 18.72
CA PRO A 351 12.23 15.91 20.00
C PRO A 351 13.54 16.70 19.94
N SER A 352 14.49 16.32 19.07
CA SER A 352 15.76 17.05 18.94
C SER A 352 16.24 17.11 17.51
N LEU A 353 16.46 18.33 17.01
CA LEU A 353 17.10 18.59 15.71
C LEU A 353 18.63 18.73 15.82
N ASP A 354 19.18 18.65 17.00
CA ASP A 354 20.63 18.76 17.23
C ASP A 354 21.37 17.48 16.86
N TRP A 355 21.62 17.32 15.57
CA TRP A 355 22.28 16.16 14.98
C TRP A 355 23.74 16.03 15.38
N ALA A 356 24.42 17.16 15.63
CA ALA A 356 25.85 17.21 15.94
C ALA A 356 26.16 16.79 17.38
N ASN A 357 25.20 16.88 18.28
CA ASN A 357 25.42 16.58 19.69
C ASN A 357 25.45 15.06 19.93
N THR A 358 26.63 14.51 20.15
CA THR A 358 26.84 13.08 20.38
C THR A 358 26.29 12.60 21.73
N ASN A 359 26.08 13.51 22.69
CA ASN A 359 25.56 13.19 24.02
C ASN A 359 24.05 12.94 24.01
N LYS A 360 23.32 13.34 22.95
CA LYS A 360 21.91 13.05 22.83
C LYS A 360 21.68 11.66 22.24
N SER A 361 20.78 10.91 22.88
CA SER A 361 20.34 9.58 22.40
C SER A 361 19.82 9.65 20.97
N ILE A 362 20.00 8.57 20.21
CA ILE A 362 19.44 8.39 18.88
C ILE A 362 17.91 8.50 18.89
N PHE A 363 17.26 8.06 19.95
CA PHE A 363 15.81 8.17 20.14
C PHE A 363 15.35 9.63 20.30
N ALA A 364 16.15 10.51 20.86
CA ALA A 364 15.83 11.94 20.94
C ALA A 364 15.86 12.61 19.54
N LYS A 365 16.59 12.02 18.59
CA LYS A 365 16.70 12.49 17.19
C LYS A 365 15.74 11.76 16.23
N SER A 366 14.98 10.79 16.73
CA SER A 366 14.00 10.03 15.97
C SER A 366 12.70 10.83 15.79
N ASN A 367 12.00 10.58 14.70
CA ASN A 367 10.66 11.11 14.49
C ASN A 367 9.65 10.11 15.04
N TYR A 368 8.73 10.60 15.84
CA TYR A 368 7.59 9.84 16.36
C TYR A 368 6.33 10.36 15.70
N SER A 369 5.47 9.47 15.27
CA SER A 369 4.21 9.83 14.62
C SER A 369 3.05 9.03 15.19
N PHE A 370 1.91 9.67 15.21
CA PHE A 370 0.63 9.12 15.63
C PHE A 370 -0.45 9.59 14.66
N GLY A 371 -1.38 8.72 14.29
CA GLY A 371 -2.43 9.07 13.35
C GLY A 371 -3.70 8.28 13.57
N PHE A 372 -4.78 8.84 13.04
CA PHE A 372 -6.09 8.23 12.99
C PHE A 372 -6.66 8.34 11.58
N LYS A 373 -7.36 7.30 11.13
CA LYS A 373 -8.14 7.35 9.88
C LYS A 373 -9.54 6.78 10.08
N ARG A 374 -10.46 7.35 9.29
CA ARG A 374 -11.79 6.80 9.03
C ARG A 374 -12.00 6.78 7.52
N ALA A 375 -12.29 5.62 6.97
CA ALA A 375 -12.60 5.48 5.55
C ALA A 375 -13.94 4.75 5.36
N THR A 376 -14.67 5.17 4.33
CA THR A 376 -15.76 4.40 3.74
C THR A 376 -15.14 3.65 2.57
N SER A 377 -15.18 2.32 2.60
CA SER A 377 -14.62 1.47 1.55
C SER A 377 -15.52 1.49 0.31
N GLU A 378 -14.93 1.26 -0.83
CA GLU A 378 -15.63 1.01 -2.08
C GLU A 378 -16.46 -0.30 -2.07
N VAL A 379 -16.12 -1.23 -1.19
CA VAL A 379 -16.80 -2.52 -1.08
C VAL A 379 -18.14 -2.37 -0.38
N ILE A 380 -19.21 -2.82 -1.03
CA ILE A 380 -20.58 -2.84 -0.51
C ILE A 380 -20.96 -4.27 -0.15
N VAL A 381 -21.36 -4.50 1.10
CA VAL A 381 -21.86 -5.79 1.59
C VAL A 381 -23.23 -5.58 2.21
N GLN A 382 -24.25 -6.33 1.73
CA GLN A 382 -25.65 -6.19 2.18
C GLN A 382 -26.17 -4.74 2.04
N ASP A 383 -25.94 -4.14 0.89
CA ASP A 383 -26.35 -2.77 0.55
C ASP A 383 -25.73 -1.66 1.45
N LYS A 384 -24.69 -1.99 2.21
CA LYS A 384 -23.97 -1.04 3.06
C LYS A 384 -22.48 -1.06 2.74
N ALA A 385 -21.91 0.13 2.62
CA ALA A 385 -20.46 0.29 2.46
C ALA A 385 -19.74 -0.10 3.77
N LEU A 386 -18.59 -0.76 3.65
CA LEU A 386 -17.75 -1.09 4.78
C LEU A 386 -17.07 0.15 5.33
N ILE A 387 -17.07 0.32 6.64
CA ILE A 387 -16.36 1.42 7.31
C ILE A 387 -15.05 0.88 7.90
N ASN A 388 -13.95 1.57 7.61
CA ASN A 388 -12.63 1.26 8.11
C ASN A 388 -12.17 2.33 9.11
N TYR A 389 -11.84 1.93 10.32
CA TYR A 389 -11.19 2.76 11.33
C TYR A 389 -9.79 2.25 11.57
N GLY A 390 -8.81 3.15 11.69
CA GLY A 390 -7.43 2.79 11.97
C GLY A 390 -6.73 3.79 12.87
N ILE A 391 -5.94 3.27 13.80
CA ILE A 391 -5.02 4.03 14.65
C ILE A 391 -3.60 3.61 14.26
N ASN A 392 -2.76 4.59 14.01
CA ASN A 392 -1.43 4.38 13.48
C ASN A 392 -0.36 4.94 14.43
N PHE A 393 0.75 4.22 14.50
CA PHE A 393 1.96 4.64 15.22
C PHE A 393 3.16 4.48 14.29
N GLY A 394 4.13 5.37 14.41
CA GLY A 394 5.35 5.28 13.63
C GLY A 394 6.56 5.84 14.34
N ILE A 395 7.71 5.25 14.04
CA ILE A 395 9.01 5.77 14.45
C ILE A 395 9.96 5.74 13.25
N SER A 396 10.67 6.85 13.04
CA SER A 396 11.72 6.94 12.02
C SER A 396 13.06 7.25 12.69
N ILE A 397 13.92 6.26 12.74
CA ILE A 397 15.19 6.28 13.45
C ILE A 397 16.30 6.69 12.48
N PRO A 398 17.01 7.80 12.71
CA PRO A 398 18.12 8.18 11.87
C PRO A 398 19.32 7.26 12.09
N MET A 399 19.90 6.75 11.03
CA MET A 399 21.14 6.02 11.08
C MET A 399 22.32 7.00 11.05
N LEU A 400 22.77 7.40 12.24
CA LEU A 400 23.78 8.44 12.39
C LEU A 400 25.13 7.98 11.82
N SER A 401 25.37 8.33 10.57
CA SER A 401 26.68 8.31 9.95
C SER A 401 27.04 9.73 9.52
N SER A 402 28.26 10.12 9.68
CA SER A 402 28.77 11.44 9.25
C SER A 402 28.61 11.70 7.75
N ARG A 403 28.21 10.68 6.98
CA ARG A 403 28.15 10.70 5.51
C ARG A 403 26.84 10.19 4.91
N SER A 404 25.84 9.91 5.73
CA SER A 404 24.57 9.36 5.26
C SER A 404 23.41 9.90 6.08
N LEU A 405 22.33 10.25 5.41
CA LEU A 405 21.06 10.68 6.00
C LEU A 405 20.03 9.54 6.03
N SER A 406 20.52 8.30 6.06
CA SER A 406 19.68 7.10 6.04
C SER A 406 18.80 6.98 7.29
N ARG A 407 17.63 6.36 7.12
CA ARG A 407 16.65 6.15 8.17
C ARG A 407 16.09 4.73 8.15
N LEU A 408 15.84 4.21 9.34
CA LEU A 408 15.02 3.03 9.56
C LEU A 408 13.62 3.48 9.97
N ASN A 409 12.62 3.11 9.19
CA ASN A 409 11.23 3.49 9.39
C ASN A 409 10.44 2.28 9.87
N LEU A 410 9.72 2.42 10.97
CA LEU A 410 8.82 1.43 11.54
C LEU A 410 7.44 2.04 11.63
N GLY A 411 6.44 1.31 11.17
CA GLY A 411 5.05 1.72 11.26
C GLY A 411 4.16 0.57 11.71
N CYS A 412 3.14 0.88 12.48
CA CYS A 412 2.13 -0.04 12.96
C CYS A 412 0.76 0.60 12.82
N GLU A 413 -0.22 -0.17 12.38
CA GLU A 413 -1.61 0.22 12.28
C GLU A 413 -2.48 -0.86 12.92
N VAL A 414 -3.36 -0.47 13.83
CA VAL A 414 -4.43 -1.30 14.37
C VAL A 414 -5.74 -0.77 13.83
N GLY A 415 -6.53 -1.62 13.19
CA GLY A 415 -7.74 -1.18 12.54
C GLY A 415 -8.86 -2.21 12.56
N ARG A 416 -10.05 -1.73 12.17
CA ARG A 416 -11.27 -2.51 12.04
C ARG A 416 -11.97 -2.12 10.75
N LEU A 417 -12.34 -3.12 9.94
CA LEU A 417 -13.09 -2.97 8.71
C LEU A 417 -14.43 -3.72 8.82
N GLY A 418 -15.52 -3.03 8.49
CA GLY A 418 -16.89 -3.55 8.60
C GLY A 418 -17.41 -3.61 10.03
N GLY A 419 -18.52 -4.33 10.26
CA GLY A 419 -19.16 -4.51 11.56
C GLY A 419 -20.16 -5.64 11.53
N LEU A 420 -20.23 -6.44 12.61
CA LEU A 420 -21.13 -7.60 12.73
C LEU A 420 -22.62 -7.22 12.64
N ILE A 421 -22.99 -6.05 13.17
CA ILE A 421 -24.37 -5.57 13.18
C ILE A 421 -24.78 -5.01 11.81
N GLU A 422 -23.84 -4.38 11.10
CA GLU A 422 -24.13 -3.65 9.87
C GLU A 422 -23.94 -4.51 8.62
N ASN A 423 -22.92 -5.37 8.63
CA ASN A 423 -22.48 -6.12 7.44
C ASN A 423 -22.43 -7.63 7.67
N ASN A 424 -22.77 -8.14 8.87
CA ASN A 424 -22.59 -9.54 9.30
C ASN A 424 -21.14 -10.06 9.22
N ILE A 425 -20.18 -9.20 8.92
CA ILE A 425 -18.77 -9.55 8.84
C ILE A 425 -17.91 -8.39 9.36
N GLU A 426 -16.88 -8.73 10.12
CA GLU A 426 -15.97 -7.79 10.74
C GLU A 426 -14.53 -8.30 10.59
N GLU A 427 -13.62 -7.45 10.18
CA GLU A 427 -12.19 -7.72 10.14
C GLU A 427 -11.48 -6.81 11.15
N ASN A 428 -10.83 -7.41 12.15
CA ASN A 428 -9.92 -6.71 13.06
C ASN A 428 -8.49 -7.02 12.63
N TYR A 429 -7.71 -6.00 12.29
CA TYR A 429 -6.37 -6.21 11.74
C TYR A 429 -5.28 -5.43 12.46
N LEU A 430 -4.10 -6.04 12.44
CA LEU A 430 -2.83 -5.43 12.80
C LEU A 430 -1.96 -5.44 11.54
N ARG A 431 -1.54 -4.25 11.11
CA ARG A 431 -0.57 -4.08 10.03
C ARG A 431 0.71 -3.50 10.59
N PHE A 432 1.84 -4.05 10.20
CA PHE A 432 3.16 -3.50 10.51
C PHE A 432 3.92 -3.29 9.21
N SER A 433 4.83 -2.32 9.23
CA SER A 433 5.69 -2.02 8.09
C SER A 433 7.09 -1.66 8.59
N LEU A 434 8.08 -2.19 7.88
CA LEU A 434 9.49 -1.93 8.08
C LEU A 434 10.05 -1.36 6.79
N GLY A 435 10.61 -0.15 6.85
CA GLY A 435 11.21 0.52 5.69
C GLY A 435 12.62 0.98 5.99
N PHE A 436 13.46 0.91 4.98
CA PHE A 436 14.81 1.43 5.02
C PHE A 436 14.99 2.45 3.90
N SER A 437 15.23 3.71 4.28
CA SER A 437 15.52 4.80 3.35
C SER A 437 17.01 5.13 3.43
N MET A 438 17.77 4.76 2.42
CA MET A 438 19.20 5.05 2.31
C MET A 438 19.39 6.31 1.49
N ALA A 439 20.02 7.33 2.08
CA ALA A 439 20.31 8.60 1.42
C ALA A 439 21.81 8.96 1.59
N PRO A 440 22.71 8.32 0.80
CA PRO A 440 24.13 8.59 0.84
C PRO A 440 24.48 9.98 0.27
N ASP A 441 25.48 10.64 0.81
CA ASP A 441 26.02 11.86 0.20
C ASP A 441 27.08 11.50 -0.85
N THR A 442 26.74 11.66 -2.14
CA THR A 442 27.61 11.27 -3.27
C THR A 442 28.94 12.00 -3.30
N ARG A 443 29.08 13.13 -2.60
CA ARG A 443 30.35 13.89 -2.52
C ARG A 443 31.38 13.22 -1.62
N TYR A 444 30.91 12.49 -0.57
CA TYR A 444 31.77 11.93 0.47
C TYR A 444 31.77 10.41 0.50
N ASP A 445 30.76 9.77 -0.09
CA ASP A 445 30.67 8.33 -0.10
C ASP A 445 31.64 7.71 -1.10
N ARG A 446 32.41 6.70 -0.64
CA ARG A 446 33.40 6.01 -1.45
C ARG A 446 32.81 5.30 -2.68
N TRP A 447 31.55 4.90 -2.61
CA TRP A 447 30.84 4.20 -3.70
C TRP A 447 30.66 5.10 -4.94
N PHE A 448 30.57 6.42 -4.77
CA PHE A 448 30.33 7.39 -5.83
C PHE A 448 31.60 8.20 -6.23
N ARG A 449 32.70 8.01 -5.51
CA ARG A 449 33.95 8.66 -5.87
C ARG A 449 34.57 7.98 -7.09
N LYS A 450 34.87 8.77 -8.13
CA LYS A 450 35.79 8.33 -9.21
C LYS A 450 37.10 7.90 -8.55
N ARG A 451 37.49 6.63 -8.73
CA ARG A 451 38.85 6.19 -8.41
C ARG A 451 39.79 7.00 -9.28
N LYS A 452 40.63 7.84 -8.69
CA LYS A 452 41.78 8.35 -9.36
C LYS A 452 42.75 7.16 -9.48
N TYR A 453 42.92 6.66 -10.67
CA TYR A 453 44.05 5.79 -10.98
C TYR A 453 45.25 6.70 -11.00
N ASP A 454 46.18 6.51 -10.09
CA ASP A 454 47.49 7.11 -10.10
C ASP A 454 48.31 6.50 -11.24
#